data_825a4599989ff3e9995da0068b2e3921
#
_entry.id   825a4599989ff3e9995da0068b2e3921
#
_cell.length_a   1.000
_cell.length_b   1.000
_cell.length_c   1.000
_cell.angle_alpha   90.00
_cell.angle_beta   90.00
_cell.angle_gamma   90.00
#
_symmetry.space_group_name_H-M   'P 1'
#
loop_
_entity.id
_entity.type
_entity.pdbx_description
1 polymer ?
#
loop_
_entity_poly.entity_id
_entity_poly.type
_entity_poly.pdbx_seq_one_letter_code
_entity_poly.pdbx_strand_id
1 'polypeptide(L)' 'IATVADDAEIWKDYLEISNGRNYHSLLVDKYGATRILLDRQDQLRLAQALESDERWVREFSDGRAEIYTLR' A
#
# COMPACT_ATOMS: atom_id res chain seq x y z
N ILE A 1 -6.29 4.37 20.77
CA ILE A 1 -5.37 3.36 21.29
C ILE A 1 -4.65 2.70 20.14
N ALA A 2 -3.36 2.84 20.13
CA ALA A 2 -2.57 2.15 19.13
C ALA A 2 -2.52 0.66 19.49
N THR A 3 -3.04 -0.18 18.62
CA THR A 3 -2.84 -1.62 18.74
C THR A 3 -1.44 -1.91 18.24
N VAL A 4 -0.60 -2.47 19.10
CA VAL A 4 0.74 -2.88 18.69
C VAL A 4 0.60 -4.28 18.09
N ALA A 5 0.73 -4.36 16.77
CA ALA A 5 0.84 -5.64 16.08
C ALA A 5 2.22 -6.24 16.35
N ASP A 6 2.32 -7.56 16.50
CA ASP A 6 3.62 -8.21 16.59
C ASP A 6 4.33 -8.21 15.23
N ASP A 7 5.64 -8.49 15.24
CA ASP A 7 6.45 -8.45 14.03
C ASP A 7 5.96 -9.41 12.95
N ALA A 8 5.46 -10.58 13.34
CA ALA A 8 4.94 -11.56 12.40
C ALA A 8 3.67 -11.07 11.71
N GLU A 9 2.79 -10.38 12.45
CA GLU A 9 1.57 -9.80 11.89
C GLU A 9 1.89 -8.65 10.94
N ILE A 10 2.81 -7.78 11.32
CA ILE A 10 3.25 -6.67 10.46
C ILE A 10 3.85 -7.20 9.16
N TRP A 11 4.69 -8.24 9.26
CA TRP A 11 5.30 -8.87 8.10
C TRP A 11 4.26 -9.50 7.17
N LYS A 12 3.28 -10.18 7.74
CA LYS A 12 2.18 -10.79 6.99
C LYS A 12 1.38 -9.73 6.24
N ASP A 13 1.03 -8.63 6.90
CA ASP A 13 0.30 -7.52 6.29
C ASP A 13 1.12 -6.87 5.19
N TYR A 14 2.41 -6.68 5.40
CA TYR A 14 3.31 -6.15 4.39
C TYR A 14 3.31 -7.01 3.13
N LEU A 15 3.37 -8.33 3.27
CA LEU A 15 3.33 -9.25 2.13
C LEU A 15 1.99 -9.19 1.40
N GLU A 16 0.88 -9.15 2.13
CA GLU A 16 -0.46 -9.02 1.55
C GLU A 16 -0.58 -7.73 0.75
N ILE A 17 -0.20 -6.60 1.33
CA ILE A 17 -0.25 -5.29 0.69
C ILE A 17 0.64 -5.28 -0.56
N SER A 18 1.88 -5.76 -0.45
CA SER A 18 2.83 -5.76 -1.54
C SER A 18 2.40 -6.63 -2.72
N ASN A 19 1.58 -7.64 -2.47
CA ASN A 19 1.00 -8.50 -3.50
C ASN A 19 -0.34 -7.99 -4.04
N GLY A 20 -0.79 -6.81 -3.61
CA GLY A 20 -2.04 -6.23 -4.04
C GLY A 20 -3.28 -6.92 -3.47
N ARG A 21 -3.15 -7.62 -2.34
CA ARG A 21 -4.25 -8.33 -1.69
C ARG A 21 -4.69 -7.58 -0.45
N ASN A 22 -5.99 -7.33 -0.34
CA ASN A 22 -6.57 -6.64 0.83
C ASN A 22 -5.87 -5.33 1.18
N TYR A 23 -5.12 -4.75 0.22
CA TYR A 23 -4.27 -3.59 0.51
C TYR A 23 -5.08 -2.39 0.98
N HIS A 24 -6.24 -2.15 0.39
CA HIS A 24 -7.06 -0.99 0.78
C HIS A 24 -7.55 -1.12 2.21
N SER A 25 -8.12 -2.27 2.57
CA SER A 25 -8.59 -2.54 3.92
C SER A 25 -7.45 -2.46 4.94
N LEU A 26 -6.31 -3.07 4.63
CA LEU A 26 -5.15 -3.04 5.52
C LEU A 26 -4.58 -1.63 5.66
N LEU A 27 -4.37 -0.93 4.55
CA LEU A 27 -3.80 0.42 4.58
C LEU A 27 -4.71 1.42 5.27
N VAL A 28 -5.99 1.45 4.89
CA VAL A 28 -6.93 2.46 5.37
C VAL A 28 -7.55 2.08 6.70
N ASP A 29 -8.16 0.90 6.79
CA ASP A 29 -8.93 0.51 7.97
C ASP A 29 -8.04 0.09 9.13
N LYS A 30 -6.96 -0.65 8.85
CA LYS A 30 -6.09 -1.14 9.92
C LYS A 30 -5.02 -0.13 10.30
N TYR A 31 -4.34 0.46 9.32
CA TYR A 31 -3.19 1.34 9.59
C TYR A 31 -3.51 2.84 9.44
N GLY A 32 -4.66 3.19 8.91
CA GLY A 32 -5.05 4.59 8.73
C GLY A 32 -4.19 5.35 7.74
N ALA A 33 -3.59 4.67 6.79
CA ALA A 33 -2.72 5.29 5.80
C ALA A 33 -3.54 6.02 4.73
N THR A 34 -3.16 7.25 4.44
CA THR A 34 -3.77 8.04 3.38
C THR A 34 -2.82 8.32 2.24
N ARG A 35 -1.54 8.00 2.41
CA ARG A 35 -0.50 8.23 1.43
C ARG A 35 0.53 7.13 1.56
N ILE A 36 0.96 6.57 0.44
CA ILE A 36 1.94 5.48 0.41
C ILE A 36 3.03 5.76 -0.61
N LEU A 37 4.25 5.37 -0.24
CA LEU A 37 5.41 5.33 -1.12
C LEU A 37 5.72 3.86 -1.39
N LEU A 38 5.86 3.49 -2.65
CA LEU A 38 6.21 2.13 -3.02
C LEU A 38 7.37 2.10 -4.01
N ASP A 39 8.07 0.96 -4.03
CA ASP A 39 9.05 0.63 -5.05
C ASP A 39 8.37 -0.25 -6.09
N ARG A 40 8.20 0.27 -7.30
CA ARG A 40 7.48 -0.43 -8.36
C ARG A 40 8.13 -1.77 -8.72
N GLN A 41 9.45 -1.85 -8.62
CA GLN A 41 10.15 -3.09 -8.94
C GLN A 41 9.86 -4.19 -7.93
N ASP A 42 9.91 -3.86 -6.64
CA ASP A 42 9.70 -4.84 -5.56
C ASP A 42 8.22 -5.08 -5.27
N GLN A 43 7.37 -4.10 -5.57
CA GLN A 43 5.94 -4.13 -5.26
C GLN A 43 5.09 -3.92 -6.50
N LEU A 44 5.46 -4.58 -7.58
CA LEU A 44 4.80 -4.40 -8.88
C LEU A 44 3.31 -4.72 -8.82
N ARG A 45 2.91 -5.76 -8.11
CA ARG A 45 1.50 -6.14 -8.00
C ARG A 45 0.67 -5.08 -7.28
N LEU A 46 1.24 -4.48 -6.24
CA LEU A 46 0.60 -3.36 -5.55
C LEU A 46 0.48 -2.17 -6.48
N ALA A 47 1.55 -1.83 -7.21
CA ALA A 47 1.54 -0.72 -8.16
C ALA A 47 0.45 -0.91 -9.23
N GLN A 48 0.34 -2.11 -9.78
CA GLN A 48 -0.67 -2.43 -10.78
C GLN A 48 -2.09 -2.34 -10.21
N ALA A 49 -2.29 -2.81 -8.99
CA ALA A 49 -3.59 -2.72 -8.33
C ALA A 49 -4.01 -1.28 -8.08
N LEU A 50 -3.07 -0.44 -7.61
CA LEU A 50 -3.33 0.97 -7.34
C LEU A 50 -3.60 1.77 -8.62
N GLU A 51 -2.93 1.45 -9.72
CA GLU A 51 -3.17 2.10 -11.01
C GLU A 51 -4.62 1.94 -11.48
N SER A 52 -5.23 0.81 -11.16
CA SER A 52 -6.61 0.50 -11.55
C SER A 52 -7.63 0.87 -10.48
N ASP A 53 -7.19 1.37 -9.33
CA ASP A 53 -8.06 1.68 -8.20
C ASP A 53 -8.38 3.17 -8.16
N GLU A 54 -9.64 3.50 -8.45
CA GLU A 54 -10.10 4.89 -8.47
C GLU A 54 -10.07 5.59 -7.11
N ARG A 55 -9.94 4.83 -6.02
CA ARG A 55 -9.85 5.38 -4.67
C ARG A 55 -8.48 5.99 -4.38
N TRP A 56 -7.49 5.70 -5.22
CA TRP A 56 -6.12 6.17 -5.05
C TRP A 56 -5.66 6.98 -6.27
N VAL A 57 -4.87 8.02 -6.01
CA VAL A 57 -4.33 8.89 -7.04
C VAL A 57 -2.81 8.79 -7.02
N ARG A 58 -2.22 8.52 -8.18
CA ARG A 58 -0.77 8.56 -8.33
C ARG A 58 -0.31 10.02 -8.43
N GLU A 59 0.39 10.50 -7.43
CA GLU A 59 0.91 11.87 -7.39
C GLU A 59 2.32 12.00 -7.95
N PHE A 60 3.09 10.91 -7.91
CA PHE A 60 4.48 10.95 -8.32
C PHE A 60 4.90 9.59 -8.87
N SER A 61 5.74 9.60 -9.90
CA SER A 61 6.41 8.40 -10.41
C SER A 61 7.66 8.83 -11.15
N ASP A 62 8.79 8.17 -10.83
CA ASP A 62 10.04 8.36 -11.55
C ASP A 62 10.47 7.10 -12.33
N GLY A 63 9.53 6.15 -12.49
CA GLY A 63 9.80 4.86 -13.13
C GLY A 63 10.10 3.74 -12.13
N ARG A 64 10.46 4.06 -10.91
CA ARG A 64 10.71 3.10 -9.85
C ARG A 64 9.96 3.44 -8.57
N ALA A 65 10.16 4.62 -8.02
CA ALA A 65 9.43 5.08 -6.86
C ALA A 65 8.11 5.71 -7.29
N GLU A 66 7.03 5.36 -6.62
CA GLU A 66 5.71 5.91 -6.87
C GLU A 66 5.04 6.31 -5.56
N ILE A 67 4.31 7.43 -5.60
CA ILE A 67 3.53 7.90 -4.45
C ILE A 67 2.06 7.90 -4.84
N TYR A 68 1.24 7.26 -4.03
CA TYR A 68 -0.21 7.23 -4.17
C TYR A 68 -0.86 7.85 -2.96
N THR A 69 -1.91 8.62 -3.19
CA THR A 69 -2.69 9.28 -2.14
C THR A 69 -4.15 8.87 -2.25
N LEU A 70 -4.76 8.59 -1.10
CA LEU A 70 -6.18 8.27 -1.00
C LEU A 70 -7.00 9.51 -1.38
N ARG A 71 -8.01 9.34 -2.19
CA ARG A 71 -8.93 10.41 -2.58
C ARG A 71 -9.78 10.91 -1.43
#